data_bb417aa35c64f62d19afb2cad99c32bb
#
_entry.id   bb417aa35c64f62d19afb2cad99c32bb
#
_cell.length_a   1.000
_cell.length_b   1.000
_cell.length_c   1.000
_cell.angle_alpha   90.00
_cell.angle_beta   90.00
_cell.angle_gamma   90.00
#
_symmetry.space_group_name_H-M   'P 1'
#
loop_
_entity.id
_entity.type
_entity.pdbx_description
1 polymer ?
#
loop_
_entity_poly.entity_id
_entity_poly.type
_entity_poly.pdbx_seq_one_letter_code
_entity_poly.pdbx_strand_id
1 'polypeptide(L)'
;PPVIELSAMLAEVTPPGFNHFFYCNSGSEGNDTVLRVAHQYWRVQGKPQKKYVISRKNGYHGSTIAGGTLGGMGYMHEQMPSKVEHIVHIDQPYFFGEAQPGETPEAFGLARAQQLEAKILELGAENVA
;
A
#
# COMPACT_ATOMS: atom_id res chain seq x y z
N PRO A 1 26.80 -8.53 16.88
CA PRO A 1 26.82 -8.00 15.52
C PRO A 1 25.95 -6.73 15.43
N PRO A 2 26.36 -5.72 14.64
CA PRO A 2 25.66 -4.41 14.60
C PRO A 2 24.15 -4.50 14.33
N VAL A 3 23.70 -5.45 13.52
CA VAL A 3 22.27 -5.64 13.23
C VAL A 3 21.46 -6.07 14.46
N ILE A 4 22.05 -6.84 15.37
CA ILE A 4 21.39 -7.25 16.63
C ILE A 4 21.25 -6.02 17.55
N GLU A 5 22.31 -5.24 17.69
CA GLU A 5 22.31 -4.01 18.47
C GLU A 5 21.31 -3.00 17.92
N LEU A 6 21.29 -2.79 16.60
CA LEU A 6 20.32 -1.93 15.94
C LEU A 6 18.88 -2.41 16.18
N SER A 7 18.62 -3.71 16.08
CA SER A 7 17.28 -4.27 16.33
C SER A 7 16.84 -4.04 17.78
N ALA A 8 17.74 -4.19 18.74
CA ALA A 8 17.45 -3.92 20.16
C ALA A 8 17.11 -2.43 20.37
N MET A 9 17.91 -1.51 19.83
CA MET A 9 17.66 -0.07 19.93
C MET A 9 16.35 0.33 19.23
N LEU A 10 16.04 -0.24 18.07
CA LEU A 10 14.77 0.02 17.37
C LEU A 10 13.57 -0.46 18.18
N ALA A 11 13.67 -1.62 18.86
CA ALA A 11 12.59 -2.13 19.69
C ALA A 11 12.26 -1.22 20.89
N GLU A 12 13.25 -0.43 21.36
CA GLU A 12 13.05 0.54 22.46
C GLU A 12 12.28 1.79 22.02
N VAL A 13 12.38 2.19 20.75
CA VAL A 13 11.81 3.45 20.24
C VAL A 13 10.57 3.24 19.36
N THR A 14 10.27 2.01 18.95
CA THR A 14 9.06 1.70 18.20
C THR A 14 7.86 1.47 19.12
N PRO A 15 6.62 1.60 18.62
CA PRO A 15 5.43 1.29 19.40
C PRO A 15 5.44 -0.14 19.96
N PRO A 16 4.76 -0.42 21.09
CA PRO A 16 4.68 -1.75 21.66
C PRO A 16 4.20 -2.80 20.63
N GLY A 17 4.90 -3.93 20.57
CA GLY A 17 4.62 -5.00 19.61
C GLY A 17 5.42 -4.95 18.31
N PHE A 18 6.07 -3.82 18.00
CA PHE A 18 6.97 -3.69 16.84
C PHE A 18 8.39 -4.07 17.24
N ASN A 19 8.65 -5.35 17.41
CA ASN A 19 9.93 -5.89 17.89
C ASN A 19 10.57 -6.91 16.93
N HIS A 20 10.07 -6.99 15.70
CA HIS A 20 10.63 -7.81 14.63
C HIS A 20 10.99 -6.91 13.46
N PHE A 21 12.21 -6.98 12.99
CA PHE A 21 12.75 -6.08 11.97
C PHE A 21 13.22 -6.86 10.75
N PHE A 22 12.78 -6.43 9.59
CA PHE A 22 13.27 -6.89 8.30
C PHE A 22 14.07 -5.76 7.65
N TYR A 23 15.34 -6.04 7.32
CA TYR A 23 16.22 -5.09 6.69
C TYR A 23 16.29 -5.34 5.18
N CYS A 24 16.21 -4.27 4.40
CA CYS A 24 16.31 -4.30 2.95
C CYS A 24 17.17 -3.13 2.46
N ASN A 25 17.58 -3.17 1.19
CA ASN A 25 18.46 -2.14 0.61
C ASN A 25 17.68 -0.95 0.04
N SER A 26 16.37 -1.09 -0.15
CA SER A 26 15.53 -0.04 -0.73
C SER A 26 14.06 -0.17 -0.28
N GLY A 27 13.32 0.94 -0.36
CA GLY A 27 11.87 0.93 -0.16
C GLY A 27 11.13 0.05 -1.20
N SER A 28 11.67 -0.06 -2.42
CA SER A 28 11.12 -0.96 -3.45
C SER A 28 11.12 -2.42 -3.00
N GLU A 29 12.27 -2.90 -2.49
CA GLU A 29 12.38 -4.25 -1.91
C GLU A 29 11.49 -4.44 -0.69
N GLY A 30 11.39 -3.38 0.14
CA GLY A 30 10.49 -3.37 1.29
C GLY A 30 9.04 -3.59 0.86
N ASN A 31 8.56 -2.85 -0.13
CA ASN A 31 7.19 -2.97 -0.64
C ASN A 31 6.91 -4.31 -1.31
N ASP A 32 7.86 -4.85 -2.09
CA ASP A 32 7.74 -6.20 -2.66
C ASP A 32 7.61 -7.26 -1.55
N THR A 33 8.39 -7.11 -0.48
CA THR A 33 8.34 -8.00 0.67
C THR A 33 7.02 -7.87 1.44
N VAL A 34 6.54 -6.62 1.67
CA VAL A 34 5.25 -6.37 2.35
C VAL A 34 4.10 -7.02 1.58
N LEU A 35 4.04 -6.86 0.26
CA LEU A 35 3.01 -7.47 -0.59
C LEU A 35 3.02 -9.00 -0.44
N ARG A 36 4.19 -9.62 -0.55
CA ARG A 36 4.37 -11.07 -0.41
C ARG A 36 3.98 -11.56 0.98
N VAL A 37 4.38 -10.85 2.04
CA VAL A 37 4.08 -11.21 3.43
C VAL A 37 2.60 -11.06 3.73
N ALA A 38 1.93 -10.02 3.24
CA ALA A 38 0.48 -9.83 3.39
C ALA A 38 -0.30 -11.01 2.79
N HIS A 39 0.04 -11.42 1.56
CA HIS A 39 -0.59 -12.59 0.94
C HIS A 39 -0.31 -13.90 1.69
N GLN A 40 0.94 -14.09 2.16
CA GLN A 40 1.29 -15.28 2.95
C GLN A 40 0.56 -15.30 4.30
N TYR A 41 0.42 -14.16 4.96
CA TYR A 41 -0.35 -14.03 6.20
C TYR A 41 -1.78 -14.54 6.02
N TRP A 42 -2.49 -14.02 5.01
CA TRP A 42 -3.85 -14.43 4.75
C TRP A 42 -3.98 -15.90 4.33
N ARG A 43 -3.00 -16.41 3.60
CA ARG A 43 -2.95 -17.83 3.23
C ARG A 43 -2.83 -18.73 4.48
N VAL A 44 -1.94 -18.37 5.42
CA VAL A 44 -1.78 -19.12 6.69
C VAL A 44 -3.02 -19.04 7.57
N GLN A 45 -3.76 -17.89 7.47
CA GLN A 45 -5.06 -17.73 8.15
C GLN A 45 -6.21 -18.49 7.47
N GLY A 46 -5.94 -19.31 6.47
CA GLY A 46 -6.98 -20.05 5.74
C GLY A 46 -7.87 -19.18 4.84
N LYS A 47 -7.40 -17.98 4.48
CA LYS A 47 -8.12 -16.99 3.67
C LYS A 47 -7.35 -16.61 2.39
N PRO A 48 -6.98 -17.57 1.52
CA PRO A 48 -6.16 -17.31 0.34
C PRO A 48 -6.84 -16.44 -0.72
N GLN A 49 -8.16 -16.24 -0.62
CA GLN A 49 -8.93 -15.32 -1.48
C GLN A 49 -8.62 -13.84 -1.20
N LYS A 50 -8.09 -13.49 -0.02
CA LYS A 50 -7.67 -12.13 0.32
C LYS A 50 -6.39 -11.76 -0.42
N LYS A 51 -6.54 -11.24 -1.62
CA LYS A 51 -5.44 -10.95 -2.55
C LYS A 51 -5.46 -9.54 -3.14
N TYR A 52 -6.60 -8.83 -3.06
CA TYR A 52 -6.66 -7.46 -3.53
C TYR A 52 -5.91 -6.52 -2.60
N VAL A 53 -5.10 -5.66 -3.20
CA VAL A 53 -4.41 -4.56 -2.52
C VAL A 53 -4.89 -3.26 -3.14
N ILE A 54 -5.31 -2.32 -2.30
CA ILE A 54 -5.82 -1.02 -2.74
C ILE A 54 -4.72 0.02 -2.53
N SER A 55 -4.38 0.73 -3.59
CA SER A 55 -3.40 1.80 -3.58
C SER A 55 -4.02 3.11 -4.11
N ARG A 56 -3.23 4.16 -4.27
CA ARG A 56 -3.71 5.46 -4.75
C ARG A 56 -3.06 5.85 -6.06
N LYS A 57 -3.83 6.47 -6.95
CA LYS A 57 -3.31 7.13 -8.16
C LYS A 57 -2.22 8.14 -7.78
N ASN A 58 -1.23 8.29 -8.63
CA ASN A 58 -0.05 9.15 -8.45
C ASN A 58 0.84 8.84 -7.23
N GLY A 59 0.56 7.78 -6.46
CA GLY A 59 1.44 7.30 -5.41
C GLY A 59 2.72 6.70 -6.00
N TYR A 60 3.86 6.92 -5.32
CA TYR A 60 5.13 6.26 -5.65
C TYR A 60 5.44 5.19 -4.60
N HIS A 61 5.67 3.96 -5.05
CA HIS A 61 5.95 2.81 -4.15
C HIS A 61 7.18 1.99 -4.57
N GLY A 62 7.94 2.47 -5.52
CA GLY A 62 9.19 1.82 -5.94
C GLY A 62 9.27 1.58 -7.45
N SER A 63 10.43 1.08 -7.88
CA SER A 63 10.75 0.86 -9.30
C SER A 63 10.79 -0.63 -9.69
N THR A 64 10.57 -1.55 -8.76
CA THR A 64 10.37 -2.97 -9.06
C THR A 64 9.01 -3.18 -9.73
N ILE A 65 8.76 -4.34 -10.32
CA ILE A 65 7.46 -4.63 -10.95
C ILE A 65 6.32 -4.52 -9.94
N ALA A 66 6.47 -5.04 -8.72
CA ALA A 66 5.44 -4.93 -7.69
C ALA A 66 5.36 -3.49 -7.15
N GLY A 67 6.47 -2.85 -6.83
CA GLY A 67 6.51 -1.46 -6.39
C GLY A 67 5.93 -0.49 -7.42
N GLY A 68 6.26 -0.65 -8.70
CA GLY A 68 5.72 0.13 -9.81
C GLY A 68 4.21 -0.14 -10.03
N THR A 69 3.75 -1.37 -9.83
CA THR A 69 2.32 -1.70 -9.90
C THR A 69 1.55 -1.13 -8.71
N LEU A 70 2.10 -1.19 -7.49
CA LEU A 70 1.54 -0.53 -6.30
C LEU A 70 1.48 0.98 -6.51
N GLY A 71 2.49 1.57 -7.14
CA GLY A 71 2.47 2.95 -7.58
C GLY A 71 1.30 3.22 -8.52
N GLY A 72 0.77 4.44 -8.48
CA GLY A 72 -0.36 4.85 -9.32
C GLY A 72 0.02 5.86 -10.41
N MET A 73 1.31 5.97 -10.72
CA MET A 73 1.83 6.90 -11.73
C MET A 73 1.63 6.33 -13.13
N GLY A 74 0.74 6.94 -13.93
CA GLY A 74 0.36 6.47 -15.27
C GLY A 74 1.57 6.22 -16.17
N TYR A 75 2.50 7.17 -16.24
CA TYR A 75 3.70 7.06 -17.07
C TYR A 75 4.60 5.87 -16.70
N MET A 76 4.68 5.48 -15.41
CA MET A 76 5.40 4.29 -15.00
C MET A 76 4.68 3.02 -15.45
N HIS A 77 3.35 3.02 -15.38
CA HIS A 77 2.54 1.91 -15.85
C HIS A 77 2.67 1.67 -17.36
N GLU A 78 2.83 2.74 -18.15
CA GLU A 78 3.06 2.66 -19.61
C GLU A 78 4.40 2.01 -19.97
N GLN A 79 5.40 2.13 -19.09
CA GLN A 79 6.73 1.52 -19.27
C GLN A 79 6.78 0.04 -18.92
N MET A 80 5.72 -0.50 -18.31
CA MET A 80 5.69 -1.86 -17.78
C MET A 80 4.97 -2.80 -18.74
N PRO A 81 5.62 -3.88 -19.25
CA PRO A 81 4.97 -4.85 -20.14
C PRO A 81 3.91 -5.69 -19.42
N SER A 82 4.01 -5.81 -18.09
CA SER A 82 3.06 -6.53 -17.24
C SER A 82 2.99 -5.88 -15.86
N LYS A 83 1.88 -6.10 -15.18
CA LYS A 83 1.61 -5.62 -13.82
C LYS A 83 1.28 -6.80 -12.91
N VAL A 84 1.47 -6.60 -11.61
CA VAL A 84 1.00 -7.57 -10.61
C VAL A 84 -0.53 -7.52 -10.57
N GLU A 85 -1.15 -8.69 -10.68
CA GLU A 85 -2.60 -8.80 -10.60
C GLU A 85 -3.15 -8.42 -9.22
N HIS A 86 -4.43 -8.04 -9.18
CA HIS A 86 -5.17 -7.71 -7.95
C HIS A 86 -4.69 -6.46 -7.20
N ILE A 87 -3.90 -5.61 -7.83
CA ILE A 87 -3.60 -4.27 -7.31
C ILE A 87 -4.53 -3.28 -8.03
N VAL A 88 -5.33 -2.57 -7.25
CA VAL A 88 -6.30 -1.58 -7.74
C VAL A 88 -6.02 -0.20 -7.16
N HIS A 89 -6.43 0.85 -7.86
CA HIS A 89 -6.13 2.21 -7.46
C HIS A 89 -7.42 3.01 -7.26
N ILE A 90 -7.47 3.76 -6.16
CA ILE A 90 -8.45 4.81 -5.90
C ILE A 90 -7.83 6.19 -6.10
N ASP A 91 -8.65 7.24 -6.11
CA ASP A 91 -8.14 8.59 -6.34
C ASP A 91 -7.23 9.08 -5.22
N GLN A 92 -6.30 9.95 -5.58
CA GLN A 92 -5.39 10.62 -4.65
C GLN A 92 -6.15 11.68 -3.83
N PRO A 93 -5.73 11.99 -2.59
CA PRO A 93 -6.32 13.07 -1.80
C PRO A 93 -5.63 14.42 -2.09
N TYR A 94 -5.65 14.84 -3.37
CA TYR A 94 -5.00 16.08 -3.82
C TYR A 94 -5.98 17.23 -3.87
N PHE A 95 -6.22 17.85 -2.72
CA PHE A 95 -7.19 18.94 -2.56
C PHE A 95 -6.96 20.11 -3.54
N PHE A 96 -5.72 20.60 -3.63
CA PHE A 96 -5.41 21.77 -4.45
C PHE A 96 -5.66 21.61 -5.96
N GLY A 97 -5.61 20.38 -6.46
CA GLY A 97 -5.81 20.10 -7.89
C GLY A 97 -7.15 19.49 -8.24
N GLU A 98 -7.89 18.97 -7.27
CA GLU A 98 -9.08 18.16 -7.53
C GLU A 98 -10.33 18.59 -6.76
N ALA A 99 -10.20 19.52 -5.80
CA ALA A 99 -11.36 20.03 -5.05
C ALA A 99 -12.29 20.85 -5.95
N GLN A 100 -13.59 20.74 -5.70
CA GLN A 100 -14.58 21.54 -6.39
C GLN A 100 -14.62 22.97 -5.80
N PRO A 101 -15.05 23.99 -6.57
CA PRO A 101 -15.22 25.34 -6.06
C PRO A 101 -16.12 25.35 -4.82
N GLY A 102 -15.61 25.88 -3.70
CA GLY A 102 -16.32 25.97 -2.42
C GLY A 102 -16.27 24.70 -1.55
N GLU A 103 -15.60 23.65 -2.01
CA GLU A 103 -15.40 22.44 -1.20
C GLU A 103 -14.35 22.71 -0.11
N THR A 104 -14.61 22.23 1.11
CA THR A 104 -13.65 22.35 2.21
C THR A 104 -12.65 21.18 2.20
N PRO A 105 -11.42 21.36 2.74
CA PRO A 105 -10.46 20.26 2.86
C PRO A 105 -11.01 19.05 3.61
N GLU A 106 -11.84 19.27 4.63
CA GLU A 106 -12.46 18.23 5.43
C GLU A 106 -13.48 17.42 4.60
N ALA A 107 -14.37 18.10 3.87
CA ALA A 107 -15.36 17.45 3.01
C ALA A 107 -14.68 16.65 1.89
N PHE A 108 -13.68 17.22 1.25
CA PHE A 108 -12.87 16.56 0.24
C PHE A 108 -12.16 15.32 0.80
N GLY A 109 -11.48 15.46 1.95
CA GLY A 109 -10.79 14.36 2.61
C GLY A 109 -11.74 13.22 2.97
N LEU A 110 -12.91 13.53 3.50
CA LEU A 110 -13.95 12.54 3.81
C LEU A 110 -14.44 11.80 2.55
N ALA A 111 -14.70 12.53 1.47
CA ALA A 111 -15.11 11.94 0.20
C ALA A 111 -14.03 10.96 -0.35
N ARG A 112 -12.75 11.31 -0.24
CA ARG A 112 -11.63 10.43 -0.63
C ARG A 112 -11.49 9.21 0.30
N ALA A 113 -11.80 9.34 1.59
CA ALA A 113 -11.84 8.20 2.51
C ALA A 113 -13.01 7.25 2.18
N GLN A 114 -14.18 7.79 1.86
CA GLN A 114 -15.35 7.01 1.44
C GLN A 114 -15.11 6.20 0.16
N GLN A 115 -14.25 6.67 -0.75
CA GLN A 115 -13.85 5.89 -1.92
C GLN A 115 -13.14 4.59 -1.54
N LEU A 116 -12.36 4.58 -0.45
CA LEU A 116 -11.73 3.36 0.03
C LEU A 116 -12.78 2.35 0.50
N GLU A 117 -13.74 2.79 1.30
CA GLU A 117 -14.85 1.94 1.74
C GLU A 117 -15.65 1.39 0.55
N ALA A 118 -16.04 2.27 -0.38
CA ALA A 118 -16.75 1.87 -1.60
C ALA A 118 -15.98 0.83 -2.41
N LYS A 119 -14.65 0.99 -2.55
CA LYS A 119 -13.81 0.03 -3.27
C LYS A 119 -13.70 -1.30 -2.53
N ILE A 120 -13.61 -1.31 -1.20
CA ILE A 120 -13.62 -2.54 -0.40
C ILE A 120 -14.95 -3.29 -0.58
N LEU A 121 -16.07 -2.58 -0.57
CA LEU A 121 -17.39 -3.17 -0.77
C LEU A 121 -17.57 -3.72 -2.19
N GLU A 122 -17.07 -3.00 -3.20
CA GLU A 122 -17.08 -3.43 -4.61
C GLU A 122 -16.30 -4.73 -4.83
N LEU A 123 -15.13 -4.85 -4.19
CA LEU A 123 -14.25 -6.03 -4.31
C LEU A 123 -14.70 -7.20 -3.42
N GLY A 124 -15.53 -6.93 -2.42
CA GLY A 124 -15.84 -7.82 -1.31
C GLY A 124 -14.74 -7.76 -0.24
N ALA A 125 -15.09 -7.38 0.99
CA ALA A 125 -14.12 -7.24 2.09
C ALA A 125 -13.35 -8.54 2.39
N GLU A 126 -13.94 -9.70 2.09
CA GLU A 126 -13.33 -11.02 2.20
C GLU A 126 -12.22 -11.27 1.18
N ASN A 127 -12.11 -10.45 0.14
CA ASN A 127 -11.10 -10.56 -0.93
C ASN A 127 -9.97 -9.53 -0.79
N VAL A 128 -10.12 -8.53 0.10
CA VAL A 128 -9.12 -7.47 0.32
C VAL A 128 -8.15 -7.89 1.41
N ALA A 129 -6.84 -7.83 1.07
CA ALA A 129 -5.72 -8.25 1.93
C ALA A 129 -5.34 -7.20 2.99
#